data_10d8f9568f35d3cdd7e86a7c6aaa5af7
#
_entry.id   10d8f9568f35d3cdd7e86a7c6aaa5af7
#
_cell.length_a   1.000
_cell.length_b   1.000
_cell.length_c   1.000
_cell.angle_alpha   90.00
_cell.angle_beta   90.00
_cell.angle_gamma   90.00
#
_symmetry.space_group_name_H-M   'P 1'
#
loop_
_entity.id
_entity.type
_entity.pdbx_description
1 polymer ?
#
loop_
_entity_poly.entity_id
_entity_poly.type
_entity_poly.pdbx_seq_one_letter_code
_entity_poly.pdbx_strand_id
1 'polypeptide(L)'
;MAGKKTPDTMMSASRLPGLLGLSKYQTPNDELQLSINAITGVDRVNKQNEAMAWGDRIERLILWETARRLELSDVATEFEDAFYHPTLPIACSLDGYADGRGQKIRTDLEAGIIVVGQEEIELAGFGVLEAKLTATQPEEMPALYRGPVQLQAQMDIVQAKWGALSVLYQGTQMRVFLFEPHAQTLETIKAAVLEFQNKLEKFRATGEIDFYPPTNPKDADRMYPAADENMTVNLPARAEQLADQIMAAKTDMEAAEARRAEAETELKAMLGEAAKGRVGRFEIRWPMRSYKAQAEKIVPAKEAYTIRQSTLSIKEITA
;
A
#
# COMPACT_ATOMS: atom_id res chain seq x y z
N MET A 1 -9.24 21.01 5.36
CA MET A 1 -8.55 19.79 4.83
C MET A 1 -7.07 20.10 4.82
N ALA A 2 -6.29 19.46 5.64
CA ALA A 2 -4.84 19.55 5.59
C ALA A 2 -4.40 18.82 4.30
N GLY A 3 -3.98 19.57 3.28
CA GLY A 3 -3.36 18.98 2.10
C GLY A 3 -2.06 18.27 2.47
N LYS A 4 -1.55 17.41 1.59
CA LYS A 4 -0.26 16.75 1.77
C LYS A 4 0.82 17.82 2.05
N LYS A 5 1.44 17.76 3.21
CA LYS A 5 2.45 18.75 3.66
C LYS A 5 3.87 18.33 3.35
N THR A 6 4.12 17.01 3.22
CA THR A 6 5.45 16.49 2.87
C THR A 6 5.73 16.62 1.37
N PRO A 7 6.89 17.12 0.96
CA PRO A 7 7.25 17.21 -0.46
C PRO A 7 7.44 15.81 -1.07
N ASP A 8 6.97 15.64 -2.33
CA ASP A 8 7.20 14.39 -3.06
C ASP A 8 8.64 14.22 -3.57
N THR A 9 9.46 15.27 -3.51
CA THR A 9 10.87 15.27 -3.92
C THR A 9 11.81 14.56 -2.95
N MET A 10 11.30 14.08 -1.82
CA MET A 10 12.02 13.30 -0.81
C MET A 10 11.13 12.20 -0.24
N MET A 11 11.69 11.29 0.55
CA MET A 11 10.92 10.25 1.22
C MET A 11 10.01 10.83 2.31
N SER A 12 8.83 10.21 2.49
CA SER A 12 7.97 10.51 3.64
C SER A 12 7.62 9.23 4.40
N ALA A 13 7.34 9.35 5.70
CA ALA A 13 7.02 8.22 6.57
C ALA A 13 5.87 7.36 6.02
N SER A 14 4.83 7.96 5.45
CA SER A 14 3.69 7.24 4.86
C SER A 14 4.03 6.45 3.58
N ARG A 15 5.15 6.73 2.93
CA ARG A 15 5.63 6.04 1.72
C ARG A 15 6.60 4.90 2.01
N LEU A 16 7.09 4.79 3.24
CA LEU A 16 8.03 3.73 3.65
C LEU A 16 7.54 2.31 3.39
N PRO A 17 6.25 1.97 3.60
CA PRO A 17 5.79 0.64 3.26
C PRO A 17 5.98 0.27 1.78
N GLY A 18 5.83 1.23 0.86
CA GLY A 18 6.13 1.05 -0.57
C GLY A 18 7.61 0.84 -0.81
N LEU A 19 8.46 1.71 -0.25
CA LEU A 19 9.91 1.63 -0.37
C LEU A 19 10.49 0.32 0.18
N LEU A 20 9.95 -0.18 1.28
CA LEU A 20 10.40 -1.42 1.92
C LEU A 20 9.79 -2.70 1.31
N GLY A 21 8.99 -2.57 0.24
CA GLY A 21 8.34 -3.71 -0.42
C GLY A 21 7.27 -4.40 0.43
N LEU A 22 6.77 -3.74 1.46
CA LEU A 22 5.73 -4.24 2.36
C LEU A 22 4.31 -3.93 1.85
N SER A 23 4.18 -2.91 1.01
CA SER A 23 2.89 -2.46 0.47
C SER A 23 2.38 -3.42 -0.60
N LYS A 24 1.05 -3.65 -0.61
CA LYS A 24 0.35 -4.36 -1.69
C LYS A 24 0.03 -3.45 -2.89
N TYR A 25 0.22 -2.15 -2.73
CA TYR A 25 -0.26 -1.13 -3.68
C TYR A 25 0.86 -0.40 -4.39
N GLN A 26 2.03 -0.28 -3.75
CA GLN A 26 3.17 0.49 -4.23
C GLN A 26 4.45 -0.34 -4.10
N THR A 27 5.32 -0.25 -5.10
CA THR A 27 6.64 -0.86 -5.10
C THR A 27 7.72 0.18 -4.79
N PRO A 28 8.97 -0.21 -4.48
CA PRO A 28 10.09 0.73 -4.38
C PRO A 28 10.26 1.58 -5.66
N ASN A 29 10.01 0.98 -6.83
CA ASN A 29 10.09 1.70 -8.10
C ASN A 29 8.92 2.66 -8.33
N ASP A 30 7.73 2.38 -7.79
CA ASP A 30 6.61 3.34 -7.80
C ASP A 30 6.97 4.58 -6.97
N GLU A 31 7.58 4.38 -5.79
CA GLU A 31 8.00 5.47 -4.91
C GLU A 31 9.15 6.29 -5.52
N LEU A 32 10.10 5.62 -6.18
CA LEU A 32 11.20 6.28 -6.90
C LEU A 32 10.65 7.14 -8.05
N GLN A 33 9.76 6.58 -8.88
CA GLN A 33 9.16 7.29 -10.00
C GLN A 33 8.32 8.50 -9.54
N LEU A 34 7.60 8.36 -8.43
CA LEU A 34 6.84 9.46 -7.85
C LEU A 34 7.75 10.65 -7.50
N SER A 35 8.89 10.38 -6.87
CA SER A 35 9.84 11.46 -6.53
C SER A 35 10.55 12.04 -7.74
N ILE A 36 10.87 11.24 -8.74
CA ILE A 36 11.44 11.70 -10.01
C ILE A 36 10.45 12.61 -10.73
N ASN A 37 9.17 12.22 -10.81
CA ASN A 37 8.12 13.04 -11.39
C ASN A 37 8.02 14.39 -10.69
N ALA A 38 8.05 14.42 -9.36
CA ALA A 38 8.03 15.66 -8.60
C ALA A 38 9.27 16.54 -8.85
N ILE A 39 10.47 15.93 -8.98
CA ILE A 39 11.70 16.64 -9.32
C ILE A 39 11.65 17.25 -10.73
N THR A 40 11.00 16.57 -11.68
CA THR A 40 10.86 17.02 -13.08
C THR A 40 9.63 17.89 -13.33
N GLY A 41 8.88 18.24 -12.28
CA GLY A 41 7.69 19.12 -12.38
C GLY A 41 6.46 18.42 -12.98
N VAL A 42 6.41 17.10 -12.96
CA VAL A 42 5.22 16.35 -13.35
C VAL A 42 4.28 16.25 -12.16
N ASP A 43 3.16 16.92 -12.24
CA ASP A 43 2.17 16.93 -11.16
C ASP A 43 1.59 15.54 -10.88
N ARG A 44 1.48 15.23 -9.60
CA ARG A 44 0.76 14.04 -9.16
C ARG A 44 -0.72 14.22 -9.40
N VAL A 45 -1.30 13.40 -10.28
CA VAL A 45 -2.76 13.29 -10.40
C VAL A 45 -3.27 12.54 -9.17
N ASN A 46 -3.57 13.29 -8.11
CA ASN A 46 -4.11 12.71 -6.86
C ASN A 46 -5.61 12.41 -7.05
N LYS A 47 -5.93 11.19 -7.47
CA LYS A 47 -7.32 10.71 -7.52
C LYS A 47 -7.70 10.22 -6.13
N GLN A 48 -8.16 11.13 -5.27
CA GLN A 48 -8.77 10.75 -4.00
C GLN A 48 -10.02 9.91 -4.29
N ASN A 49 -10.06 8.69 -3.77
CA ASN A 49 -11.25 7.85 -3.81
C ASN A 49 -12.13 8.10 -2.57
N GLU A 50 -13.36 7.58 -2.61
CA GLU A 50 -14.32 7.80 -1.53
C GLU A 50 -13.82 7.25 -0.18
N ALA A 51 -13.12 6.11 -0.17
CA ALA A 51 -12.57 5.53 1.05
C ALA A 51 -11.49 6.43 1.69
N MET A 52 -10.63 7.07 0.88
CA MET A 52 -9.65 8.05 1.37
C MET A 52 -10.35 9.28 1.95
N ALA A 53 -11.40 9.77 1.27
CA ALA A 53 -12.18 10.91 1.74
C ALA A 53 -12.89 10.62 3.08
N TRP A 54 -13.35 9.39 3.30
CA TRP A 54 -13.88 8.97 4.59
C TRP A 54 -12.79 8.85 5.65
N GLY A 55 -11.61 8.36 5.30
CA GLY A 55 -10.42 8.34 6.18
C GLY A 55 -10.16 9.73 6.76
N ASP A 56 -10.00 10.74 5.90
CA ASP A 56 -9.72 12.13 6.29
C ASP A 56 -10.82 12.74 7.19
N ARG A 57 -12.08 12.35 6.99
CA ARG A 57 -13.20 12.88 7.80
C ARG A 57 -13.29 12.24 9.18
N ILE A 58 -12.91 10.96 9.30
CA ILE A 58 -13.04 10.17 10.53
C ILE A 58 -11.77 10.23 11.37
N GLU A 59 -10.63 10.57 10.78
CA GLU A 59 -9.31 10.65 11.44
C GLU A 59 -9.38 11.38 12.80
N ARG A 60 -9.97 12.58 12.81
CA ARG A 60 -10.13 13.36 14.05
C ARG A 60 -10.94 12.65 15.14
N LEU A 61 -11.97 11.89 14.74
CA LEU A 61 -12.80 11.13 15.69
C LEU A 61 -12.01 9.94 16.25
N ILE A 62 -11.18 9.28 15.43
CA ILE A 62 -10.28 8.21 15.89
C ILE A 62 -9.28 8.76 16.89
N LEU A 63 -8.65 9.90 16.62
CA LEU A 63 -7.69 10.53 17.52
C LEU A 63 -8.35 10.97 18.83
N TRP A 64 -9.55 11.53 18.78
CA TRP A 64 -10.30 11.90 19.99
C TRP A 64 -10.64 10.68 20.84
N GLU A 65 -11.09 9.58 20.23
CA GLU A 65 -11.37 8.33 20.95
C GLU A 65 -10.08 7.68 21.50
N THR A 66 -8.95 7.81 20.77
CA THR A 66 -7.63 7.40 21.28
C THR A 66 -7.26 8.15 22.54
N ALA A 67 -7.39 9.48 22.52
CA ALA A 67 -7.12 10.33 23.66
C ALA A 67 -7.99 9.96 24.86
N ARG A 68 -9.28 9.72 24.63
CA ARG A 68 -10.21 9.30 25.68
C ARG A 68 -9.80 7.96 26.32
N ARG A 69 -9.44 6.95 25.48
CA ARG A 69 -9.06 5.61 26.00
C ARG A 69 -7.74 5.61 26.75
N LEU A 70 -6.80 6.43 26.32
CA LEU A 70 -5.48 6.56 26.95
C LEU A 70 -5.43 7.69 28.01
N GLU A 71 -6.56 8.33 28.31
CA GLU A 71 -6.66 9.45 29.25
C GLU A 71 -5.66 10.58 28.96
N LEU A 72 -5.41 10.84 27.65
CA LEU A 72 -4.51 11.89 27.20
C LEU A 72 -5.21 13.25 27.23
N SER A 73 -4.50 14.28 27.65
CA SER A 73 -4.91 15.68 27.52
C SER A 73 -4.00 16.38 26.49
N ASP A 74 -4.44 17.56 26.04
CA ASP A 74 -3.63 18.44 25.20
C ASP A 74 -3.16 17.81 23.89
N VAL A 75 -4.08 17.10 23.20
CA VAL A 75 -3.81 16.48 21.89
C VAL A 75 -3.77 17.56 20.82
N ALA A 76 -2.59 17.76 20.21
CA ALA A 76 -2.43 18.58 19.03
C ALA A 76 -2.70 17.74 17.76
N THR A 77 -3.54 18.25 16.85
CA THR A 77 -3.96 17.51 15.64
C THR A 77 -3.86 18.33 14.35
N GLU A 78 -3.64 19.62 14.41
CA GLU A 78 -3.60 20.49 13.24
C GLU A 78 -2.23 21.15 13.14
N PHE A 79 -1.33 20.54 12.37
CA PHE A 79 0.01 21.07 12.13
C PHE A 79 0.03 21.85 10.81
N GLU A 80 0.66 23.01 10.76
CA GLU A 80 0.78 23.81 9.52
C GLU A 80 1.87 23.22 8.61
N ASP A 81 2.96 22.73 9.19
CA ASP A 81 4.13 22.25 8.46
C ASP A 81 4.35 20.75 8.62
N ALA A 82 5.15 20.18 7.73
CA ALA A 82 5.70 18.85 7.87
C ALA A 82 6.86 18.85 8.88
N PHE A 83 7.08 17.72 9.53
CA PHE A 83 8.23 17.47 10.39
C PHE A 83 9.34 16.81 9.57
N TYR A 84 10.57 17.25 9.77
CA TYR A 84 11.76 16.75 9.10
C TYR A 84 12.70 16.08 10.07
N HIS A 85 13.26 14.94 9.70
CA HIS A 85 14.27 14.30 10.53
C HIS A 85 15.54 15.15 10.54
N PRO A 86 16.20 15.30 11.71
CA PRO A 86 17.35 16.21 11.84
C PRO A 86 18.56 15.85 10.97
N THR A 87 18.74 14.57 10.61
CA THR A 87 19.92 14.09 9.88
C THR A 87 19.60 13.19 8.68
N LEU A 88 18.38 12.63 8.57
CA LEU A 88 17.97 11.79 7.46
C LEU A 88 17.06 12.54 6.48
N PRO A 89 17.14 12.25 5.18
CA PRO A 89 16.31 12.89 4.16
C PRO A 89 14.88 12.29 4.15
N ILE A 90 14.17 12.40 5.25
CA ILE A 90 12.81 11.93 5.43
C ILE A 90 11.98 12.95 6.19
N ALA A 91 10.70 13.05 5.82
CA ALA A 91 9.74 13.92 6.48
C ALA A 91 8.45 13.15 6.84
N CYS A 92 7.65 13.72 7.73
CA CYS A 92 6.30 13.22 8.00
C CYS A 92 5.30 14.36 8.22
N SER A 93 4.03 14.06 8.00
CA SER A 93 2.91 14.77 8.62
C SER A 93 2.41 13.89 9.77
N LEU A 94 2.08 14.50 10.89
CA LEU A 94 1.48 13.79 12.02
C LEU A 94 -0.03 13.99 12.01
N ASP A 95 -0.78 12.93 12.32
CA ASP A 95 -2.22 13.02 12.56
C ASP A 95 -2.47 13.62 13.95
N GLY A 96 -1.67 13.23 14.95
CA GLY A 96 -1.75 13.74 16.28
C GLY A 96 -0.46 13.63 17.10
N TYR A 97 -0.38 14.42 18.18
CA TYR A 97 0.74 14.46 19.10
C TYR A 97 0.24 14.81 20.50
N ALA A 98 0.63 14.05 21.52
CA ALA A 98 0.12 14.24 22.89
C ALA A 98 1.15 13.93 23.95
N ASP A 99 1.05 14.60 25.12
CA ASP A 99 1.86 14.28 26.30
C ASP A 99 1.22 13.14 27.09
N GLY A 100 1.96 12.02 27.22
CA GLY A 100 1.54 10.86 28.00
C GLY A 100 1.78 10.97 29.51
N ARG A 101 2.48 12.02 29.96
CA ARG A 101 2.73 12.35 31.39
C ARG A 101 3.37 11.22 32.20
N GLY A 102 4.04 10.28 31.56
CA GLY A 102 4.70 9.16 32.20
C GLY A 102 3.74 8.09 32.75
N GLN A 103 2.47 8.10 32.31
CA GLN A 103 1.53 7.05 32.71
C GLN A 103 1.94 5.70 32.16
N LYS A 104 1.65 4.64 32.93
CA LYS A 104 1.94 3.27 32.57
C LYS A 104 0.68 2.57 32.09
N ILE A 105 0.74 2.00 30.90
CA ILE A 105 -0.38 1.34 30.25
C ILE A 105 -0.04 -0.13 30.04
N ARG A 106 -1.00 -1.01 30.33
CA ARG A 106 -0.98 -2.44 30.02
C ARG A 106 -2.03 -2.76 28.96
N THR A 107 -1.89 -3.92 28.33
CA THR A 107 -2.91 -4.41 27.43
C THR A 107 -4.24 -4.58 28.14
N ASP A 108 -5.27 -3.95 27.57
CA ASP A 108 -6.68 -4.05 27.98
C ASP A 108 -7.52 -4.34 26.74
N LEU A 109 -7.86 -5.63 26.54
CA LEU A 109 -8.61 -6.09 25.37
C LEU A 109 -10.07 -5.61 25.39
N GLU A 110 -10.65 -5.34 26.56
CA GLU A 110 -12.02 -4.82 26.67
C GLU A 110 -12.07 -3.36 26.23
N ALA A 111 -11.08 -2.56 26.61
CA ALA A 111 -10.91 -1.21 26.13
C ALA A 111 -10.33 -1.15 24.69
N GLY A 112 -9.88 -2.28 24.13
CA GLY A 112 -9.23 -2.35 22.82
C GLY A 112 -7.84 -1.71 22.79
N ILE A 113 -7.13 -1.71 23.93
CA ILE A 113 -5.75 -1.22 24.07
C ILE A 113 -4.79 -2.41 24.03
N ILE A 114 -3.77 -2.34 23.20
CA ILE A 114 -2.80 -3.43 22.99
C ILE A 114 -1.39 -2.83 23.08
N VAL A 115 -0.62 -3.26 24.05
CA VAL A 115 0.82 -2.93 24.16
C VAL A 115 1.60 -3.95 23.34
N VAL A 116 2.41 -3.47 22.40
CA VAL A 116 3.10 -4.33 21.45
C VAL A 116 4.51 -4.66 21.92
N GLY A 117 4.81 -5.95 21.98
CA GLY A 117 6.16 -6.46 22.29
C GLY A 117 6.56 -6.50 23.75
N GLN A 118 5.70 -6.03 24.67
CA GLN A 118 5.97 -6.00 26.11
C GLN A 118 4.67 -6.05 26.94
N GLU A 119 4.77 -6.22 28.25
CA GLU A 119 3.61 -6.29 29.13
C GLU A 119 3.03 -4.91 29.48
N GLU A 120 3.90 -3.89 29.59
CA GLU A 120 3.55 -2.55 30.01
C GLU A 120 4.40 -1.54 29.24
N ILE A 121 3.82 -0.41 28.86
CA ILE A 121 4.53 0.73 28.25
C ILE A 121 4.38 1.97 29.10
N GLU A 122 5.47 2.76 29.25
CA GLU A 122 5.42 4.08 29.86
C GLU A 122 5.28 5.15 28.78
N LEU A 123 4.21 5.93 28.85
CA LEU A 123 3.97 7.05 27.93
C LEU A 123 4.78 8.28 28.38
N ALA A 124 6.12 8.18 28.30
CA ALA A 124 7.04 9.20 28.78
C ALA A 124 7.10 10.41 27.83
N GLY A 125 6.64 11.57 28.29
CA GLY A 125 6.61 12.80 27.50
C GLY A 125 5.67 12.72 26.31
N PHE A 126 6.03 13.40 25.25
CA PHE A 126 5.22 13.46 24.03
C PHE A 126 5.35 12.20 23.17
N GLY A 127 4.21 11.76 22.65
CA GLY A 127 4.11 10.62 21.73
C GLY A 127 3.29 10.93 20.49
N VAL A 128 3.50 10.13 19.44
CA VAL A 128 2.83 10.25 18.15
C VAL A 128 1.52 9.48 18.17
N LEU A 129 0.47 10.08 17.62
CA LEU A 129 -0.81 9.43 17.39
C LEU A 129 -1.04 9.32 15.88
N GLU A 130 -1.22 8.10 15.38
CA GLU A 130 -1.53 7.79 13.97
C GLU A 130 -2.90 7.14 13.89
N ALA A 131 -3.77 7.61 13.01
CA ALA A 131 -5.13 7.14 12.82
C ALA A 131 -5.30 6.37 11.51
N LYS A 132 -5.97 5.22 11.55
CA LYS A 132 -6.28 4.42 10.35
C LYS A 132 -7.74 3.95 10.35
N LEU A 133 -8.38 4.07 9.19
CA LEU A 133 -9.68 3.46 8.90
C LEU A 133 -9.48 2.28 7.95
N THR A 134 -10.08 1.13 8.25
CA THR A 134 -10.02 -0.06 7.38
C THR A 134 -11.32 -0.85 7.38
N ALA A 135 -11.62 -1.48 6.25
CA ALA A 135 -12.76 -2.40 6.11
C ALA A 135 -12.42 -3.86 6.52
N THR A 136 -11.17 -4.13 6.94
CA THR A 136 -10.78 -5.48 7.36
C THR A 136 -11.34 -5.83 8.74
N GLN A 137 -11.38 -7.12 9.07
CA GLN A 137 -11.66 -7.59 10.43
C GLN A 137 -10.58 -7.09 11.40
N PRO A 138 -10.91 -6.93 12.70
CA PRO A 138 -9.94 -6.58 13.73
C PRO A 138 -8.76 -7.57 13.77
N GLU A 139 -7.55 -7.04 13.70
CA GLU A 139 -6.30 -7.79 13.71
C GLU A 139 -5.71 -7.78 15.12
N GLU A 140 -5.05 -8.86 15.54
CA GLU A 140 -4.27 -8.88 16.79
C GLU A 140 -3.07 -7.94 16.70
N MET A 141 -2.48 -7.86 15.50
CA MET A 141 -1.42 -6.94 15.14
C MET A 141 -1.69 -6.40 13.74
N PRO A 142 -1.70 -5.09 13.52
CA PRO A 142 -1.93 -4.53 12.19
C PRO A 142 -0.78 -4.90 11.25
N ALA A 143 -1.12 -5.20 9.99
CA ALA A 143 -0.12 -5.49 8.98
C ALA A 143 0.90 -4.34 8.87
N LEU A 144 2.18 -4.65 8.67
CA LEU A 144 3.29 -3.67 8.69
C LEU A 144 3.06 -2.47 7.75
N TYR A 145 2.40 -2.69 6.61
CA TYR A 145 2.10 -1.62 5.66
C TYR A 145 0.97 -0.67 6.12
N ARG A 146 0.19 -1.05 7.14
CA ARG A 146 -1.00 -0.30 7.59
C ARG A 146 -0.70 0.67 8.73
N GLY A 147 0.52 1.00 9.01
CA GLY A 147 0.85 2.02 9.99
C GLY A 147 2.07 1.74 10.86
N PRO A 148 2.39 0.49 11.27
CA PRO A 148 3.50 0.27 12.20
C PRO A 148 4.83 0.87 11.72
N VAL A 149 5.21 0.64 10.46
CA VAL A 149 6.46 1.18 9.89
C VAL A 149 6.40 2.72 9.77
N GLN A 150 5.25 3.26 9.38
CA GLN A 150 5.03 4.70 9.32
C GLN A 150 5.18 5.32 10.70
N LEU A 151 4.55 4.75 11.73
CA LEU A 151 4.61 5.22 13.11
C LEU A 151 6.03 5.17 13.67
N GLN A 152 6.80 4.11 13.41
CA GLN A 152 8.21 4.02 13.81
C GLN A 152 9.04 5.17 13.22
N ALA A 153 8.88 5.48 11.95
CA ALA A 153 9.56 6.60 11.32
C ALA A 153 9.10 7.96 11.87
N GLN A 154 7.79 8.13 12.12
CA GLN A 154 7.27 9.36 12.72
C GLN A 154 7.85 9.58 14.11
N MET A 155 7.90 8.54 14.96
CA MET A 155 8.53 8.62 16.28
C MET A 155 10.00 9.04 16.19
N ASP A 156 10.76 8.47 15.25
CA ASP A 156 12.17 8.81 15.04
C ASP A 156 12.35 10.26 14.58
N ILE A 157 11.52 10.70 13.63
CA ILE A 157 11.57 12.08 13.10
C ILE A 157 11.35 13.12 14.22
N VAL A 158 10.41 12.89 15.12
CA VAL A 158 10.09 13.85 16.20
C VAL A 158 10.71 13.46 17.55
N GLN A 159 11.56 12.42 17.58
CA GLN A 159 12.25 11.92 18.77
C GLN A 159 11.28 11.53 19.90
N ALA A 160 10.11 11.02 19.54
CA ALA A 160 9.13 10.52 20.49
C ALA A 160 9.54 9.14 21.02
N LYS A 161 9.24 8.89 22.30
CA LYS A 161 9.58 7.63 22.98
C LYS A 161 8.46 6.60 22.93
N TRP A 162 7.28 6.99 22.50
CA TRP A 162 6.13 6.12 22.32
C TRP A 162 5.25 6.61 21.17
N GLY A 163 4.44 5.72 20.63
CA GLY A 163 3.45 6.07 19.63
C GLY A 163 2.24 5.15 19.71
N ALA A 164 1.08 5.69 19.35
CA ALA A 164 -0.18 4.97 19.28
C ALA A 164 -0.67 4.89 17.83
N LEU A 165 -0.82 3.66 17.33
CA LEU A 165 -1.51 3.39 16.07
C LEU A 165 -2.96 3.00 16.37
N SER A 166 -3.87 3.87 16.04
CA SER A 166 -5.29 3.71 16.28
C SER A 166 -6.02 3.30 15.02
N VAL A 167 -6.57 2.09 15.01
CA VAL A 167 -7.22 1.52 13.82
C VAL A 167 -8.69 1.30 14.09
N LEU A 168 -9.54 1.97 13.30
CA LEU A 168 -10.99 1.74 13.28
C LEU A 168 -11.32 0.69 12.20
N TYR A 169 -11.67 -0.51 12.63
CA TYR A 169 -12.01 -1.65 11.79
C TYR A 169 -13.50 -1.63 11.46
N GLN A 170 -13.84 -1.77 10.18
CA GLN A 170 -15.23 -1.85 9.69
C GLN A 170 -16.13 -0.70 10.17
N GLY A 171 -15.54 0.40 10.62
CA GLY A 171 -16.27 1.56 11.16
C GLY A 171 -16.90 1.36 12.54
N THR A 172 -16.68 0.23 13.21
CA THR A 172 -17.38 -0.14 14.47
C THR A 172 -16.47 -0.64 15.57
N GLN A 173 -15.30 -1.15 15.26
CA GLN A 173 -14.38 -1.71 16.26
C GLN A 173 -13.04 -0.99 16.19
N MET A 174 -12.64 -0.36 17.27
CA MET A 174 -11.39 0.37 17.35
C MET A 174 -10.38 -0.36 18.23
N ARG A 175 -9.14 -0.45 17.77
CA ARG A 175 -7.98 -0.90 18.55
C ARG A 175 -6.91 0.16 18.55
N VAL A 176 -6.28 0.34 19.70
CA VAL A 176 -5.15 1.25 19.92
C VAL A 176 -3.93 0.40 20.22
N PHE A 177 -2.96 0.40 19.31
CA PHE A 177 -1.71 -0.32 19.46
C PHE A 177 -0.62 0.64 19.91
N LEU A 178 -0.01 0.35 21.06
CA LEU A 178 1.05 1.16 21.64
C LEU A 178 2.42 0.56 21.34
N PHE A 179 3.32 1.39 20.84
CA PHE A 179 4.67 1.01 20.43
C PHE A 179 5.72 1.88 21.11
N GLU A 180 6.87 1.28 21.39
CA GLU A 180 8.13 1.98 21.58
C GLU A 180 8.94 2.00 20.28
N PRO A 181 9.95 2.89 20.15
CA PRO A 181 10.90 2.84 19.05
C PRO A 181 11.62 1.49 19.00
N HIS A 182 11.58 0.82 17.83
CA HIS A 182 12.20 -0.47 17.61
C HIS A 182 13.50 -0.33 16.81
N ALA A 183 14.63 -0.46 17.47
CA ALA A 183 15.95 -0.16 16.91
C ALA A 183 16.23 -0.84 15.56
N GLN A 184 15.93 -2.14 15.42
CA GLN A 184 16.17 -2.86 14.16
C GLN A 184 15.29 -2.32 13.00
N THR A 185 14.04 -1.96 13.27
CA THR A 185 13.16 -1.34 12.28
C THR A 185 13.70 0.02 11.86
N LEU A 186 14.18 0.82 12.81
CA LEU A 186 14.74 2.15 12.52
C LEU A 186 16.02 2.05 11.69
N GLU A 187 16.91 1.11 11.97
CA GLU A 187 18.10 0.87 11.13
C GLU A 187 17.72 0.43 9.70
N THR A 188 16.69 -0.41 9.56
CA THR A 188 16.17 -0.81 8.23
C THR A 188 15.61 0.40 7.47
N ILE A 189 14.82 1.23 8.14
CA ILE A 189 14.27 2.47 7.56
C ILE A 189 15.39 3.40 7.14
N LYS A 190 16.38 3.64 8.00
CA LYS A 190 17.53 4.50 7.74
C LYS A 190 18.30 4.04 6.49
N ALA A 191 18.64 2.75 6.42
CA ALA A 191 19.34 2.20 5.27
C ALA A 191 18.56 2.40 3.96
N ALA A 192 17.25 2.10 3.97
CA ALA A 192 16.40 2.27 2.79
C ALA A 192 16.25 3.73 2.37
N VAL A 193 16.09 4.65 3.32
CA VAL A 193 15.97 6.09 3.06
C VAL A 193 17.25 6.66 2.45
N LEU A 194 18.41 6.25 2.95
CA LEU A 194 19.70 6.69 2.40
C LEU A 194 19.94 6.13 1.00
N GLU A 195 19.61 4.85 0.76
CA GLU A 195 19.68 4.28 -0.58
C GLU A 195 18.76 5.01 -1.56
N PHE A 196 17.51 5.27 -1.15
CA PHE A 196 16.55 6.04 -1.95
C PHE A 196 17.07 7.43 -2.29
N GLN A 197 17.62 8.15 -1.31
CA GLN A 197 18.19 9.46 -1.52
C GLN A 197 19.36 9.43 -2.52
N ASN A 198 20.26 8.44 -2.39
CA ASN A 198 21.39 8.27 -3.33
C ASN A 198 20.90 8.07 -4.77
N LYS A 199 19.83 7.31 -4.98
CA LYS A 199 19.21 7.12 -6.31
C LYS A 199 18.63 8.43 -6.85
N LEU A 200 17.99 9.25 -6.02
CA LEU A 200 17.50 10.57 -6.42
C LEU A 200 18.64 11.56 -6.74
N GLU A 201 19.72 11.52 -5.99
CA GLU A 201 20.90 12.36 -6.26
C GLU A 201 21.60 11.96 -7.57
N LYS A 202 21.71 10.66 -7.84
CA LYS A 202 22.20 10.16 -9.12
C LYS A 202 21.33 10.65 -10.26
N PHE A 203 20.00 10.55 -10.13
CA PHE A 203 19.07 11.07 -11.13
C PHE A 203 19.22 12.59 -11.35
N ARG A 204 19.35 13.37 -10.27
CA ARG A 204 19.57 14.83 -10.38
C ARG A 204 20.88 15.19 -11.09
N ALA A 205 21.91 14.36 -10.92
CA ALA A 205 23.23 14.58 -11.51
C ALA A 205 23.34 14.12 -12.97
N THR A 206 22.67 13.03 -13.34
CA THR A 206 22.87 12.35 -14.64
C THR A 206 21.62 12.32 -15.53
N GLY A 207 20.44 12.49 -14.96
CA GLY A 207 19.15 12.25 -15.64
C GLY A 207 18.81 10.77 -15.78
N GLU A 208 19.68 9.85 -15.36
CA GLU A 208 19.45 8.41 -15.44
C GLU A 208 18.74 7.88 -14.20
N ILE A 209 17.74 7.01 -14.39
CA ILE A 209 17.01 6.38 -13.29
C ILE A 209 17.72 5.08 -12.87
N ASP A 210 18.17 5.04 -11.63
CA ASP A 210 18.73 3.84 -11.02
C ASP A 210 17.62 3.04 -10.31
N PHE A 211 16.91 2.22 -11.06
CA PHE A 211 15.79 1.43 -10.54
C PHE A 211 16.22 0.43 -9.46
N TYR A 212 15.30 0.12 -8.56
CA TYR A 212 15.37 -1.06 -7.70
C TYR A 212 15.13 -2.33 -8.54
N PRO A 213 15.60 -3.51 -8.08
CA PRO A 213 15.22 -4.77 -8.72
C PRO A 213 13.69 -4.86 -8.89
N PRO A 214 13.18 -5.31 -10.06
CA PRO A 214 11.74 -5.37 -10.30
C PRO A 214 11.09 -6.39 -9.36
N THR A 215 10.00 -6.00 -8.72
CA THR A 215 9.23 -6.84 -7.79
C THR A 215 7.97 -7.42 -8.43
N ASN A 216 7.59 -6.90 -9.59
CA ASN A 216 6.45 -7.35 -10.38
C ASN A 216 6.64 -7.04 -11.87
N PRO A 217 5.80 -7.60 -12.78
CA PRO A 217 5.91 -7.34 -14.21
C PRO A 217 5.83 -5.86 -14.61
N LYS A 218 5.04 -5.04 -13.90
CA LYS A 218 4.92 -3.61 -14.20
C LYS A 218 6.22 -2.83 -13.94
N ASP A 219 6.98 -3.24 -12.93
CA ASP A 219 8.30 -2.67 -12.68
C ASP A 219 9.22 -2.96 -13.86
N ALA A 220 9.22 -4.19 -14.37
CA ALA A 220 10.03 -4.57 -15.53
C ALA A 220 9.62 -3.79 -16.80
N ASP A 221 8.32 -3.64 -17.05
CA ASP A 221 7.79 -2.83 -18.16
C ASP A 221 8.26 -1.37 -18.08
N ARG A 222 8.28 -0.81 -16.87
CA ARG A 222 8.77 0.56 -16.62
C ARG A 222 10.26 0.70 -16.83
N MET A 223 11.04 -0.27 -16.38
CA MET A 223 12.51 -0.26 -16.51
C MET A 223 12.95 -0.42 -17.97
N TYR A 224 12.18 -1.17 -18.74
CA TYR A 224 12.50 -1.53 -20.13
C TYR A 224 11.33 -1.20 -21.07
N PRO A 225 10.99 0.08 -21.26
CA PRO A 225 9.80 0.48 -22.03
C PRO A 225 9.95 0.28 -23.55
N ALA A 226 11.18 0.10 -24.02
CA ALA A 226 11.50 -0.14 -25.44
C ALA A 226 12.32 -1.42 -25.60
N ALA A 227 12.27 -1.99 -26.79
CA ALA A 227 13.10 -3.14 -27.19
C ALA A 227 13.72 -2.88 -28.55
N ASP A 228 14.94 -3.34 -28.74
CA ASP A 228 15.54 -3.48 -30.06
C ASP A 228 15.14 -4.87 -30.64
N GLU A 229 14.31 -4.88 -31.65
CA GLU A 229 13.80 -6.10 -32.27
C GLU A 229 14.91 -6.97 -32.95
N ASN A 230 16.06 -6.36 -33.20
CA ASN A 230 17.20 -7.05 -33.80
C ASN A 230 18.16 -7.64 -32.76
N MET A 231 17.97 -7.30 -31.47
CA MET A 231 18.82 -7.78 -30.40
C MET A 231 18.32 -9.08 -29.82
N THR A 232 19.17 -10.09 -29.80
CA THR A 232 18.90 -11.39 -29.14
C THR A 232 19.94 -11.60 -28.03
N VAL A 233 19.49 -11.99 -26.86
CA VAL A 233 20.36 -12.26 -25.71
C VAL A 233 20.24 -13.72 -25.27
N ASN A 234 21.37 -14.30 -24.89
CA ASN A 234 21.40 -15.62 -24.26
C ASN A 234 21.05 -15.46 -22.78
N LEU A 235 19.93 -16.04 -22.38
CA LEU A 235 19.47 -15.99 -20.99
C LEU A 235 20.20 -17.06 -20.14
N PRO A 236 20.39 -16.81 -18.83
CA PRO A 236 20.95 -17.81 -17.94
C PRO A 236 20.01 -19.02 -17.75
N ALA A 237 20.55 -20.20 -17.37
CA ALA A 237 19.79 -21.45 -17.17
C ALA A 237 18.57 -21.30 -16.23
N ARG A 238 18.61 -20.35 -15.30
CA ARG A 238 17.45 -20.00 -14.46
C ARG A 238 16.22 -19.58 -15.28
N ALA A 239 16.41 -18.98 -16.44
CA ALA A 239 15.31 -18.52 -17.28
C ALA A 239 14.50 -19.69 -17.88
N GLU A 240 15.13 -20.83 -18.18
CA GLU A 240 14.45 -22.03 -18.61
C GLU A 240 13.46 -22.54 -17.55
N GLN A 241 13.91 -22.64 -16.31
CA GLN A 241 13.04 -23.04 -15.19
C GLN A 241 11.85 -22.08 -14.98
N LEU A 242 12.07 -20.78 -15.16
CA LEU A 242 11.00 -19.78 -15.06
C LEU A 242 10.01 -19.90 -16.23
N ALA A 243 10.49 -20.19 -17.42
CA ALA A 243 9.63 -20.44 -18.58
C ALA A 243 8.76 -21.68 -18.38
N ASP A 244 9.33 -22.79 -17.89
CA ASP A 244 8.58 -23.99 -17.53
C ASP A 244 7.50 -23.72 -16.48
N GLN A 245 7.81 -22.97 -15.44
CA GLN A 245 6.84 -22.57 -14.41
C GLN A 245 5.68 -21.77 -14.99
N ILE A 246 5.96 -20.82 -15.90
CA ILE A 246 4.92 -20.02 -16.56
C ILE A 246 4.05 -20.90 -17.45
N MET A 247 4.65 -21.81 -18.21
CA MET A 247 3.91 -22.73 -19.08
C MET A 247 3.03 -23.70 -18.28
N ALA A 248 3.54 -24.27 -17.20
CA ALA A 248 2.77 -25.13 -16.30
C ALA A 248 1.59 -24.38 -15.67
N ALA A 249 1.83 -23.18 -15.14
CA ALA A 249 0.76 -22.35 -14.55
C ALA A 249 -0.32 -22.01 -15.58
N LYS A 250 0.04 -21.75 -16.83
CA LYS A 250 -0.91 -21.50 -17.92
C LYS A 250 -1.80 -22.73 -18.19
N THR A 251 -1.20 -23.90 -18.26
CA THR A 251 -1.93 -25.17 -18.42
C THR A 251 -2.90 -25.42 -17.28
N ASP A 252 -2.47 -25.16 -16.02
CA ASP A 252 -3.32 -25.30 -14.84
C ASP A 252 -4.50 -24.32 -14.86
N MET A 253 -4.29 -23.10 -15.30
CA MET A 253 -5.35 -22.10 -15.47
C MET A 253 -6.37 -22.54 -16.53
N GLU A 254 -5.93 -23.01 -17.69
CA GLU A 254 -6.80 -23.52 -18.78
C GLU A 254 -7.63 -24.71 -18.27
N ALA A 255 -7.01 -25.65 -17.55
CA ALA A 255 -7.72 -26.79 -16.97
C ALA A 255 -8.73 -26.36 -15.89
N ALA A 256 -8.39 -25.39 -15.07
CA ALA A 256 -9.31 -24.84 -14.06
C ALA A 256 -10.50 -24.10 -14.70
N GLU A 257 -10.27 -23.33 -15.75
CA GLU A 257 -11.31 -22.66 -16.52
C GLU A 257 -12.25 -23.65 -17.20
N ALA A 258 -11.72 -24.72 -17.77
CA ALA A 258 -12.53 -25.78 -18.37
C ALA A 258 -13.45 -26.44 -17.33
N ARG A 259 -12.92 -26.84 -16.16
CA ARG A 259 -13.73 -27.40 -15.06
C ARG A 259 -14.82 -26.42 -14.57
N ARG A 260 -14.51 -25.14 -14.49
CA ARG A 260 -15.48 -24.11 -14.11
C ARG A 260 -16.59 -24.00 -15.15
N ALA A 261 -16.23 -23.95 -16.43
CA ALA A 261 -17.21 -23.83 -17.52
C ALA A 261 -18.13 -25.05 -17.61
N GLU A 262 -17.63 -26.27 -17.38
CA GLU A 262 -18.41 -27.50 -17.29
C GLU A 262 -19.42 -27.42 -16.15
N ALA A 263 -18.97 -27.10 -14.93
CA ALA A 263 -19.85 -26.96 -13.78
C ALA A 263 -20.89 -25.83 -13.94
N GLU A 264 -20.50 -24.69 -14.51
CA GLU A 264 -21.45 -23.62 -14.84
C GLU A 264 -22.52 -24.06 -15.86
N THR A 265 -22.15 -24.86 -16.83
CA THR A 265 -23.06 -25.39 -17.85
C THR A 265 -24.10 -26.31 -17.22
N GLU A 266 -23.67 -27.22 -16.36
CA GLU A 266 -24.58 -28.12 -15.64
C GLU A 266 -25.54 -27.34 -14.72
N LEU A 267 -25.03 -26.38 -13.95
CA LEU A 267 -25.84 -25.54 -13.08
C LEU A 267 -26.87 -24.70 -13.84
N LYS A 268 -26.49 -24.15 -15.00
CA LYS A 268 -27.42 -23.43 -15.89
C LYS A 268 -28.49 -24.35 -16.44
N ALA A 269 -28.12 -25.57 -16.83
CA ALA A 269 -29.10 -26.58 -17.28
C ALA A 269 -30.08 -26.98 -16.18
N MET A 270 -29.63 -27.13 -14.92
CA MET A 270 -30.47 -27.40 -13.77
C MET A 270 -31.41 -26.22 -13.44
N LEU A 271 -30.93 -24.97 -13.60
CA LEU A 271 -31.77 -23.79 -13.38
C LEU A 271 -32.88 -23.64 -14.43
N GLY A 272 -32.63 -24.03 -15.67
CA GLY A 272 -33.56 -23.87 -16.77
C GLY A 272 -34.05 -22.42 -16.91
N GLU A 273 -35.35 -22.19 -16.83
CA GLU A 273 -35.95 -20.84 -16.89
C GLU A 273 -35.92 -20.08 -15.58
N ALA A 274 -35.50 -20.72 -14.47
CA ALA A 274 -35.48 -20.07 -13.16
C ALA A 274 -34.31 -19.08 -13.03
N ALA A 275 -34.57 -17.87 -12.55
CA ALA A 275 -33.55 -16.86 -12.28
C ALA A 275 -32.70 -17.19 -11.04
N LYS A 276 -33.13 -18.12 -10.18
CA LYS A 276 -32.43 -18.54 -8.96
C LYS A 276 -32.82 -19.95 -8.53
N GLY A 277 -31.84 -20.65 -7.94
CA GLY A 277 -32.01 -21.96 -7.30
C GLY A 277 -31.31 -22.02 -5.96
N ARG A 278 -31.67 -22.99 -5.11
CA ARG A 278 -31.03 -23.22 -3.81
C ARG A 278 -30.68 -24.69 -3.63
N VAL A 279 -29.49 -24.94 -3.10
CA VAL A 279 -29.03 -26.29 -2.75
C VAL A 279 -28.08 -26.23 -1.57
N GLY A 280 -28.35 -26.96 -0.50
CA GLY A 280 -27.55 -26.92 0.71
C GLY A 280 -27.32 -25.47 1.20
N ARG A 281 -26.06 -25.07 1.33
CA ARG A 281 -25.67 -23.71 1.77
C ARG A 281 -25.56 -22.68 0.64
N PHE A 282 -25.85 -23.04 -0.62
CA PHE A 282 -25.66 -22.17 -1.78
C PHE A 282 -26.99 -21.66 -2.33
N GLU A 283 -27.03 -20.38 -2.68
CA GLU A 283 -28.03 -19.79 -3.56
C GLU A 283 -27.35 -19.45 -4.88
N ILE A 284 -27.84 -20.02 -5.98
CA ILE A 284 -27.32 -19.87 -7.32
C ILE A 284 -28.24 -18.91 -8.07
N ARG A 285 -27.70 -17.87 -8.69
CA ARG A 285 -28.47 -16.85 -9.40
C ARG A 285 -28.02 -16.71 -10.84
N TRP A 286 -28.94 -16.75 -11.77
CA TRP A 286 -28.75 -16.48 -13.18
C TRP A 286 -29.85 -15.56 -13.72
N PRO A 287 -29.89 -14.28 -13.26
CA PRO A 287 -30.97 -13.36 -13.59
C PRO A 287 -30.84 -12.75 -14.98
N MET A 288 -31.95 -12.30 -15.55
CA MET A 288 -31.94 -11.44 -16.73
C MET A 288 -31.30 -10.09 -16.41
N ARG A 289 -30.51 -9.57 -17.33
CA ARG A 289 -29.89 -8.27 -17.23
C ARG A 289 -30.41 -7.34 -18.34
N SER A 290 -31.03 -6.23 -17.94
CA SER A 290 -31.48 -5.20 -18.88
C SER A 290 -30.36 -4.17 -19.11
N TYR A 291 -30.08 -3.91 -20.38
CA TYR A 291 -29.17 -2.86 -20.78
C TYR A 291 -29.99 -1.67 -21.31
N LYS A 292 -29.72 -0.48 -20.78
CA LYS A 292 -30.27 0.75 -21.34
C LYS A 292 -29.56 1.08 -22.65
N ALA A 293 -30.28 1.64 -23.62
CA ALA A 293 -29.66 2.17 -24.83
C ALA A 293 -28.59 3.22 -24.44
N GLN A 294 -27.40 3.07 -24.99
CA GLN A 294 -26.34 4.06 -24.81
C GLN A 294 -26.32 4.97 -26.05
N ALA A 295 -26.15 6.27 -25.81
CA ALA A 295 -25.90 7.21 -26.88
C ALA A 295 -24.59 6.86 -27.61
N GLU A 296 -24.53 7.12 -28.90
CA GLU A 296 -23.34 6.93 -29.72
C GLU A 296 -22.15 7.70 -29.12
N LYS A 297 -21.10 6.98 -28.78
CA LYS A 297 -19.92 7.57 -28.16
C LYS A 297 -18.91 7.90 -29.26
N ILE A 298 -18.81 9.19 -29.61
CA ILE A 298 -17.74 9.66 -30.51
C ILE A 298 -16.42 9.48 -29.77
N VAL A 299 -15.61 8.53 -30.19
CA VAL A 299 -14.24 8.34 -29.70
C VAL A 299 -13.32 9.22 -30.52
N PRO A 300 -12.64 10.21 -29.93
CA PRO A 300 -11.69 11.03 -30.69
C PRO A 300 -10.58 10.16 -31.28
N ALA A 301 -10.13 10.49 -32.47
CA ALA A 301 -9.02 9.80 -33.13
C ALA A 301 -7.77 9.88 -32.21
N LYS A 302 -7.13 8.74 -32.02
CA LYS A 302 -5.84 8.69 -31.31
C LYS A 302 -4.73 8.63 -32.36
N GLU A 303 -3.66 9.35 -32.10
CA GLU A 303 -2.44 9.21 -32.90
C GLU A 303 -1.88 7.80 -32.78
N ALA A 304 -1.28 7.29 -33.85
CA ALA A 304 -0.61 5.98 -33.83
C ALA A 304 0.61 6.05 -32.88
N TYR A 305 0.74 5.06 -32.02
CA TYR A 305 1.88 4.93 -31.14
C TYR A 305 2.31 3.47 -31.01
N THR A 306 3.60 3.27 -30.76
CA THR A 306 4.18 1.95 -30.55
C THR A 306 4.66 1.82 -29.11
N ILE A 307 4.27 0.75 -28.44
CA ILE A 307 4.73 0.41 -27.08
C ILE A 307 5.21 -1.03 -27.03
N ARG A 308 6.09 -1.33 -26.10
CA ARG A 308 6.44 -2.72 -25.79
C ARG A 308 5.24 -3.44 -25.19
N GLN A 309 5.00 -4.70 -25.62
CA GLN A 309 3.91 -5.51 -25.05
C GLN A 309 4.21 -5.84 -23.59
N SER A 310 3.20 -5.70 -22.73
CA SER A 310 3.28 -6.02 -21.31
C SER A 310 3.22 -7.53 -21.00
N THR A 311 2.92 -8.36 -22.01
CA THR A 311 2.82 -9.81 -21.86
C THR A 311 3.98 -10.51 -22.56
N LEU A 312 4.62 -11.46 -21.86
CA LEU A 312 5.64 -12.34 -22.45
C LEU A 312 4.98 -13.39 -23.34
N SER A 313 5.57 -13.64 -24.50
CA SER A 313 5.26 -14.80 -25.33
C SER A 313 6.35 -15.84 -25.13
N ILE A 314 5.98 -17.04 -24.65
CA ILE A 314 6.90 -18.17 -24.48
C ILE A 314 6.49 -19.22 -25.49
N LYS A 315 7.45 -19.66 -26.30
CA LYS A 315 7.28 -20.70 -27.32
C LYS A 315 8.45 -21.67 -27.24
N GLU A 316 8.14 -22.93 -27.18
CA GLU A 316 9.13 -24.01 -27.31
C GLU A 316 9.70 -24.00 -28.74
N ILE A 317 11.03 -24.00 -28.84
CA ILE A 317 11.74 -24.12 -30.11
C ILE A 317 12.36 -25.51 -30.16
N THR A 318 11.91 -26.32 -31.12
CA THR A 318 12.60 -27.56 -31.46
C THR A 318 13.92 -27.24 -32.15
N ALA A 319 15.01 -27.82 -31.66
CA ALA A 319 16.39 -27.64 -32.13
C ALA A 319 16.54 -28.15 -33.58
#